data_31f7bae07170172ac7cb0ff6a6bcf9fa
#
_entry.id   31f7bae07170172ac7cb0ff6a6bcf9fa
#
_cell.length_a   1.000
_cell.length_b   1.000
_cell.length_c   1.000
_cell.angle_alpha   90.00
_cell.angle_beta   90.00
_cell.angle_gamma   90.00
#
_symmetry.space_group_name_H-M   'P 1'
#
loop_
_entity.id
_entity.type
_entity.pdbx_description
1 polymer ?
#
loop_
_entity_poly.entity_id
_entity_poly.type
_entity_poly.pdbx_seq_one_letter_code
_entity_poly.pdbx_strand_id
1 'polypeptide(L)'
;MEWSRRFPQNVQPNLEQIAAFAGTPLWAELCTWLETEWNVRPLVQYSSCSGAKGWNVKYRKSGRALCTLYPGLPGGGSFTCLVAVGQKQAMAAEACLGAACSYVQEAYRAAPLLNGARWMMLDVKNRQVLRDVQALLRIRAGAR
;
A
#
# COMPACT_ATOMS: atom_id res chain seq x y z
N MET A 1 4.78 -7.68 -17.62
CA MET A 1 5.14 -7.84 -16.22
C MET A 1 5.04 -9.29 -15.81
N GLU A 2 6.06 -9.77 -15.12
CA GLU A 2 6.15 -11.18 -14.76
C GLU A 2 5.03 -11.61 -13.81
N TRP A 3 4.66 -10.76 -12.85
CA TRP A 3 3.64 -11.08 -11.86
C TRP A 3 2.30 -11.43 -12.53
N SER A 4 1.84 -10.62 -13.46
CA SER A 4 0.56 -10.87 -14.13
C SER A 4 0.61 -12.05 -15.08
N ARG A 5 1.78 -12.43 -15.56
CA ARG A 5 1.94 -13.65 -16.36
C ARG A 5 1.92 -14.88 -15.49
N ARG A 6 2.57 -14.80 -14.32
CA ARG A 6 2.67 -15.93 -13.41
C ARG A 6 1.32 -16.31 -12.83
N PHE A 7 0.50 -15.30 -12.52
CA PHE A 7 -0.83 -15.50 -11.99
C PHE A 7 -1.82 -14.69 -12.80
N PRO A 8 -2.25 -15.21 -13.97
CA PRO A 8 -3.25 -14.51 -14.77
C PRO A 8 -4.60 -14.48 -14.06
N GLN A 9 -5.56 -13.78 -14.64
CA GLN A 9 -6.84 -13.50 -13.99
C GLN A 9 -7.58 -14.77 -13.55
N ASN A 10 -7.41 -15.86 -14.29
CA ASN A 10 -8.08 -17.12 -13.97
C ASN A 10 -7.29 -18.00 -12.99
N VAL A 11 -6.16 -17.52 -12.47
CA VAL A 11 -5.32 -18.27 -11.54
C VAL A 11 -5.03 -17.38 -10.34
N GLN A 12 -5.84 -17.51 -9.30
CA GLN A 12 -5.64 -16.69 -8.10
C GLN A 12 -4.54 -17.27 -7.24
N PRO A 13 -3.53 -16.46 -6.87
CA PRO A 13 -2.49 -16.91 -5.95
C PRO A 13 -3.04 -16.96 -4.53
N ASN A 14 -2.43 -17.82 -3.70
CA ASN A 14 -2.72 -17.78 -2.28
C ASN A 14 -1.80 -16.75 -1.58
N LEU A 15 -2.06 -16.49 -0.31
CA LEU A 15 -1.32 -15.46 0.42
C LEU A 15 0.17 -15.76 0.53
N GLU A 16 0.53 -17.04 0.64
CA GLU A 16 1.94 -17.42 0.70
C GLU A 16 2.66 -17.16 -0.62
N GLN A 17 1.99 -17.44 -1.72
CA GLN A 17 2.56 -17.17 -3.04
C GLN A 17 2.75 -15.68 -3.29
N ILE A 18 1.79 -14.87 -2.81
CA ILE A 18 1.88 -13.43 -2.94
C ILE A 18 3.08 -12.90 -2.13
N ALA A 19 3.21 -13.35 -0.88
CA ALA A 19 4.30 -12.93 -0.03
C ALA A 19 5.66 -13.35 -0.61
N ALA A 20 5.73 -14.56 -1.15
CA ALA A 20 6.96 -15.06 -1.76
C ALA A 20 7.35 -14.23 -2.97
N PHE A 21 6.39 -13.80 -3.78
CA PHE A 21 6.70 -12.98 -4.94
C PHE A 21 7.19 -11.60 -4.52
N ALA A 22 6.60 -11.00 -3.49
CA ALA A 22 7.06 -9.71 -2.97
C ALA A 22 8.52 -9.80 -2.51
N GLY A 23 8.91 -10.95 -1.96
CA GLY A 23 10.31 -11.27 -1.73
C GLY A 23 11.02 -10.43 -0.69
N THR A 24 10.29 -9.90 0.30
CA THR A 24 10.88 -9.08 1.35
C THR A 24 10.12 -9.32 2.66
N PRO A 25 10.84 -9.39 3.80
CA PRO A 25 10.17 -9.51 5.09
C PRO A 25 9.29 -8.31 5.44
N LEU A 26 9.49 -7.18 4.78
CA LEU A 26 8.67 -5.99 5.02
C LEU A 26 7.22 -6.21 4.61
N TRP A 27 6.97 -7.07 3.62
CA TRP A 27 5.61 -7.43 3.22
C TRP A 27 4.85 -8.06 4.38
N ALA A 28 5.42 -9.12 4.97
CA ALA A 28 4.77 -9.81 6.09
C ALA A 28 4.62 -8.90 7.30
N GLU A 29 5.62 -8.04 7.56
CA GLU A 29 5.53 -7.11 8.68
C GLU A 29 4.37 -6.14 8.51
N LEU A 30 4.21 -5.58 7.31
CA LEU A 30 3.13 -4.64 7.07
C LEU A 30 1.77 -5.33 7.15
N CYS A 31 1.64 -6.51 6.55
CA CYS A 31 0.38 -7.25 6.58
C CYS A 31 -0.02 -7.62 8.01
N THR A 32 0.91 -8.14 8.79
CA THR A 32 0.65 -8.50 10.18
C THR A 32 0.26 -7.27 10.99
N TRP A 33 0.96 -6.17 10.79
CA TRP A 33 0.66 -4.93 11.50
C TRP A 33 -0.74 -4.42 11.17
N LEU A 34 -1.11 -4.41 9.88
CA LEU A 34 -2.44 -3.99 9.45
C LEU A 34 -3.54 -4.84 10.09
N GLU A 35 -3.33 -6.15 10.05
CA GLU A 35 -4.35 -7.09 10.56
C GLU A 35 -4.49 -7.01 12.06
N THR A 36 -3.39 -6.79 12.76
CA THR A 36 -3.39 -6.69 14.22
C THR A 36 -3.94 -5.35 14.69
N GLU A 37 -3.51 -4.27 14.04
CA GLU A 37 -3.86 -2.93 14.48
C GLU A 37 -5.37 -2.66 14.36
N TRP A 38 -5.97 -3.13 13.27
CA TRP A 38 -7.38 -2.82 13.00
C TRP A 38 -8.28 -4.04 12.90
N ASN A 39 -7.76 -5.23 13.19
CA ASN A 39 -8.52 -6.46 13.14
C ASN A 39 -9.23 -6.63 11.79
N VAL A 40 -8.48 -6.45 10.72
CA VAL A 40 -8.98 -6.55 9.35
C VAL A 40 -8.33 -7.72 8.64
N ARG A 41 -8.94 -8.16 7.54
CA ARG A 41 -8.46 -9.30 6.77
C ARG A 41 -8.07 -8.85 5.36
N PRO A 42 -7.07 -9.53 4.76
CA PRO A 42 -6.70 -9.21 3.39
C PRO A 42 -7.78 -9.64 2.40
N LEU A 43 -7.95 -8.82 1.37
CA LEU A 43 -8.84 -9.13 0.26
C LEU A 43 -8.01 -9.17 -1.02
N VAL A 44 -7.93 -10.36 -1.64
CA VAL A 44 -7.14 -10.55 -2.86
C VAL A 44 -8.04 -10.27 -4.06
N GLN A 45 -7.63 -9.32 -4.90
CA GLN A 45 -8.40 -8.92 -6.07
C GLN A 45 -7.51 -8.79 -7.29
N TYR A 46 -8.10 -8.98 -8.46
CA TYR A 46 -7.39 -8.82 -9.72
C TYR A 46 -7.67 -7.43 -10.31
N SER A 47 -6.62 -6.76 -10.79
CA SER A 47 -6.73 -5.49 -11.48
C SER A 47 -6.33 -5.67 -12.94
N SER A 48 -7.18 -5.18 -13.86
CA SER A 48 -6.84 -5.13 -15.27
C SER A 48 -6.27 -3.78 -15.68
N CYS A 49 -6.10 -2.87 -14.75
CA CYS A 49 -5.52 -1.55 -15.01
C CYS A 49 -4.08 -1.68 -15.50
N SER A 50 -3.75 -1.03 -16.61
CA SER A 50 -2.45 -1.20 -17.25
C SER A 50 -1.27 -0.78 -16.36
N GLY A 51 -1.48 0.19 -15.48
CA GLY A 51 -0.42 0.65 -14.57
C GLY A 51 -0.22 -0.24 -13.36
N ALA A 52 -1.14 -1.16 -13.09
CA ALA A 52 -1.08 -1.99 -11.88
C ALA A 52 -1.76 -3.34 -12.14
N LYS A 53 -1.46 -3.93 -13.29
CA LYS A 53 -2.11 -5.16 -13.72
C LYS A 53 -1.72 -6.34 -12.86
N GLY A 54 -2.71 -7.15 -12.51
CA GLY A 54 -2.50 -8.39 -11.77
C GLY A 54 -3.18 -8.38 -10.42
N TRP A 55 -2.93 -9.45 -9.67
CA TRP A 55 -3.52 -9.62 -8.34
C TRP A 55 -2.87 -8.68 -7.34
N ASN A 56 -3.71 -8.12 -6.45
CA ASN A 56 -3.24 -7.24 -5.38
C ASN A 56 -3.96 -7.59 -4.10
N VAL A 57 -3.50 -7.00 -2.99
CA VAL A 57 -4.08 -7.25 -1.67
C VAL A 57 -4.60 -5.94 -1.12
N LYS A 58 -5.90 -5.91 -0.83
CA LYS A 58 -6.55 -4.72 -0.28
C LYS A 58 -6.89 -4.93 1.18
N TYR A 59 -6.77 -3.87 1.96
CA TYR A 59 -7.23 -3.84 3.34
C TYR A 59 -8.24 -2.72 3.49
N ARG A 60 -9.35 -3.03 4.15
CA ARG A 60 -10.44 -2.08 4.35
C ARG A 60 -10.80 -2.04 5.83
N LYS A 61 -11.28 -0.90 6.29
CA LYS A 61 -11.76 -0.74 7.66
C LYS A 61 -13.10 -0.01 7.60
N SER A 62 -14.14 -0.64 8.12
CA SER A 62 -15.49 -0.05 8.18
C SER A 62 -15.95 0.46 6.81
N GLY A 63 -15.70 -0.32 5.77
CA GLY A 63 -16.11 0.01 4.41
C GLY A 63 -15.21 0.99 3.70
N ARG A 64 -14.14 1.49 4.35
CA ARG A 64 -13.18 2.41 3.73
C ARG A 64 -11.90 1.68 3.38
N ALA A 65 -11.33 2.04 2.23
CA ALA A 65 -10.05 1.50 1.83
C ALA A 65 -8.95 2.06 2.74
N LEU A 66 -8.18 1.17 3.38
CA LEU A 66 -6.96 1.56 4.09
C LEU A 66 -5.81 1.69 3.11
N CYS A 67 -5.56 0.63 2.35
CA CYS A 67 -4.48 0.62 1.39
C CYS A 67 -4.66 -0.53 0.42
N THR A 68 -3.88 -0.49 -0.66
CA THR A 68 -3.74 -1.61 -1.59
C THR A 68 -2.25 -1.91 -1.73
N LEU A 69 -1.90 -3.19 -1.65
CA LEU A 69 -0.53 -3.65 -1.77
C LEU A 69 -0.35 -4.38 -3.10
N TYR A 70 0.67 -3.98 -3.85
CA TYR A 70 0.98 -4.55 -5.17
C TYR A 70 2.30 -5.31 -5.09
N PRO A 71 2.25 -6.66 -5.02
CA PRO A 71 3.49 -7.44 -4.87
C PRO A 71 4.37 -7.39 -6.11
N GLY A 72 3.77 -7.15 -7.27
CA GLY A 72 4.49 -7.13 -8.54
C GLY A 72 5.06 -5.78 -8.93
N LEU A 73 4.87 -4.74 -8.11
CA LEU A 73 5.37 -3.40 -8.38
C LEU A 73 6.25 -2.95 -7.22
N PRO A 74 7.39 -2.41 -7.47
CA PRO A 74 8.09 -2.38 -8.75
C PRO A 74 8.76 -3.72 -9.07
N GLY A 75 8.78 -4.64 -8.12
CA GLY A 75 9.46 -5.92 -8.25
C GLY A 75 10.86 -5.85 -7.68
N GLY A 76 11.55 -7.00 -7.66
CA GLY A 76 12.94 -7.03 -7.23
C GLY A 76 13.16 -6.90 -5.74
N GLY A 77 12.23 -7.40 -4.92
CA GLY A 77 12.42 -7.41 -3.47
C GLY A 77 11.82 -6.20 -2.76
N SER A 78 10.96 -5.47 -3.45
CA SER A 78 10.16 -4.42 -2.83
C SER A 78 8.76 -4.49 -3.39
N PHE A 79 7.83 -3.76 -2.78
CA PHE A 79 6.44 -3.75 -3.22
C PHE A 79 5.87 -2.35 -3.07
N THR A 80 4.76 -2.09 -3.76
CA THR A 80 4.13 -0.78 -3.72
C THR A 80 2.91 -0.81 -2.80
N CYS A 81 2.79 0.22 -1.98
CA CYS A 81 1.62 0.45 -1.13
C CYS A 81 0.91 1.71 -1.62
N LEU A 82 -0.35 1.57 -1.99
CA LEU A 82 -1.17 2.71 -2.37
C LEU A 82 -1.92 3.22 -1.14
N VAL A 83 -1.69 4.48 -0.79
CA VAL A 83 -2.34 5.15 0.33
C VAL A 83 -3.03 6.40 -0.19
N ALA A 84 -4.30 6.60 0.17
CA ALA A 84 -5.02 7.81 -0.17
C ALA A 84 -5.11 8.71 1.06
N VAL A 85 -4.72 9.98 0.89
CA VAL A 85 -4.83 10.99 1.95
C VAL A 85 -5.95 11.94 1.56
N GLY A 86 -7.08 11.86 2.27
CA GLY A 86 -8.22 12.71 1.99
C GLY A 86 -7.99 14.15 2.43
N GLN A 87 -8.82 15.04 1.91
CA GLN A 87 -8.70 16.47 2.21
C GLN A 87 -8.78 16.75 3.71
N LYS A 88 -9.65 16.06 4.40
CA LYS A 88 -9.81 16.24 5.85
C LYS A 88 -8.60 15.76 6.63
N GLN A 89 -7.76 14.93 6.02
CA GLN A 89 -6.60 14.35 6.65
C GLN A 89 -5.30 15.05 6.28
N ALA A 90 -5.37 16.03 5.37
CA ALA A 90 -4.17 16.64 4.80
C ALA A 90 -3.31 17.32 5.87
N MET A 91 -3.93 18.03 6.81
CA MET A 91 -3.17 18.74 7.84
C MET A 91 -2.40 17.77 8.74
N ALA A 92 -3.06 16.68 9.15
CA ALA A 92 -2.41 15.67 9.99
C ALA A 92 -1.31 14.95 9.22
N ALA A 93 -1.55 14.66 7.94
CA ALA A 93 -0.55 14.00 7.10
C ALA A 93 0.67 14.90 6.93
N GLU A 94 0.47 16.17 6.68
CA GLU A 94 1.58 17.11 6.46
C GLU A 94 2.42 17.29 7.74
N ALA A 95 1.76 17.28 8.90
CA ALA A 95 2.50 17.30 10.16
C ALA A 95 3.34 16.04 10.33
N CYS A 96 2.78 14.90 9.97
CA CYS A 96 3.47 13.61 10.03
C CYS A 96 4.68 13.57 9.08
N LEU A 97 4.56 14.19 7.92
CA LEU A 97 5.60 14.17 6.89
C LEU A 97 6.88 14.87 7.33
N GLY A 98 6.81 15.73 8.34
CA GLY A 98 8.01 16.36 8.86
C GLY A 98 9.03 15.37 9.38
N ALA A 99 8.59 14.21 9.83
CA ALA A 99 9.47 13.15 10.33
C ALA A 99 9.70 12.03 9.29
N ALA A 100 9.11 12.16 8.10
CA ALA A 100 9.25 11.15 7.05
C ALA A 100 10.52 11.37 6.24
N CYS A 101 10.96 10.32 5.54
CA CYS A 101 12.11 10.44 4.67
C CYS A 101 11.76 11.28 3.44
N SER A 102 12.80 11.79 2.77
CA SER A 102 12.59 12.71 1.63
C SER A 102 11.81 12.05 0.49
N TYR A 103 12.02 10.75 0.27
CA TYR A 103 11.27 10.01 -0.76
C TYR A 103 9.77 10.12 -0.52
N VAL A 104 9.32 9.89 0.71
CA VAL A 104 7.90 9.94 1.04
C VAL A 104 7.37 11.38 0.97
N GLN A 105 8.16 12.34 1.43
CA GLN A 105 7.78 13.75 1.34
C GLN A 105 7.55 14.17 -0.11
N GLU A 106 8.45 13.77 -0.99
CA GLU A 106 8.34 14.11 -2.41
C GLU A 106 7.17 13.39 -3.07
N ALA A 107 6.94 12.13 -2.68
CA ALA A 107 5.81 11.37 -3.20
C ALA A 107 4.49 12.04 -2.83
N TYR A 108 4.40 12.59 -1.64
CA TYR A 108 3.20 13.30 -1.20
C TYR A 108 2.96 14.54 -2.06
N ARG A 109 4.02 15.34 -2.28
CA ARG A 109 3.92 16.57 -3.08
C ARG A 109 3.56 16.28 -4.53
N ALA A 110 4.07 15.18 -5.07
CA ALA A 110 3.87 14.82 -6.48
C ALA A 110 2.60 14.00 -6.71
N ALA A 111 1.94 13.55 -5.65
CA ALA A 111 0.79 12.66 -5.78
C ALA A 111 -0.38 13.33 -6.49
N PRO A 112 -1.04 12.64 -7.43
CA PRO A 112 -2.21 13.21 -8.09
C PRO A 112 -3.37 13.41 -7.11
N LEU A 113 -4.13 14.47 -7.34
CA LEU A 113 -5.35 14.76 -6.59
C LEU A 113 -6.54 14.23 -7.38
N LEU A 114 -7.22 13.23 -6.84
CA LEU A 114 -8.38 12.64 -7.46
C LEU A 114 -9.49 12.53 -6.42
N ASN A 115 -10.65 13.08 -6.76
CA ASN A 115 -11.82 13.03 -5.86
C ASN A 115 -11.51 13.55 -4.46
N GLY A 116 -10.71 14.63 -4.40
CA GLY A 116 -10.38 15.29 -3.14
C GLY A 116 -9.34 14.57 -2.30
N ALA A 117 -8.64 13.59 -2.85
CA ALA A 117 -7.61 12.85 -2.12
C ALA A 117 -6.31 12.81 -2.92
N ARG A 118 -5.20 12.77 -2.20
CA ARG A 118 -3.89 12.50 -2.79
C ARG A 118 -3.68 11.00 -2.81
N TRP A 119 -3.38 10.46 -3.98
CA TRP A 119 -3.19 9.02 -4.16
C TRP A 119 -1.69 8.74 -4.28
N MET A 120 -1.13 8.19 -3.21
CA MET A 120 0.31 7.96 -3.10
C MET A 120 0.66 6.51 -3.39
N MET A 121 1.51 6.30 -4.39
CA MET A 121 2.06 4.97 -4.69
C MET A 121 3.47 4.93 -4.10
N LEU A 122 3.63 4.24 -2.98
CA LEU A 122 4.89 4.22 -2.24
C LEU A 122 5.58 2.88 -2.38
N ASP A 123 6.81 2.91 -2.88
CA ASP A 123 7.66 1.73 -2.98
C ASP A 123 8.25 1.45 -1.60
N VAL A 124 7.80 0.36 -0.97
CA VAL A 124 8.27 -0.02 0.36
C VAL A 124 9.56 -0.83 0.19
N LYS A 125 10.67 -0.12 0.08
CA LYS A 125 11.97 -0.68 -0.25
C LYS A 125 12.90 -0.78 0.95
N ASN A 126 12.54 -0.16 2.05
CA ASN A 126 13.34 -0.23 3.27
C ASN A 126 12.46 0.04 4.48
N ARG A 127 13.03 -0.13 5.65
CA ARG A 127 12.30 -0.04 6.92
C ARG A 127 11.84 1.39 7.21
N GLN A 128 12.56 2.39 6.76
CA GLN A 128 12.15 3.77 6.97
C GLN A 128 10.87 4.08 6.21
N VAL A 129 10.78 3.64 4.96
CA VAL A 129 9.55 3.82 4.17
C VAL A 129 8.40 3.05 4.82
N LEU A 130 8.68 1.84 5.33
CA LEU A 130 7.65 1.08 6.04
C LEU A 130 7.07 1.86 7.21
N ARG A 131 7.93 2.47 8.04
CA ARG A 131 7.46 3.28 9.17
C ARG A 131 6.65 4.48 8.72
N ASP A 132 7.10 5.13 7.65
CA ASP A 132 6.38 6.29 7.11
C ASP A 132 5.02 5.89 6.59
N VAL A 133 4.93 4.74 5.90
CA VAL A 133 3.66 4.19 5.44
C VAL A 133 2.73 3.90 6.62
N GLN A 134 3.27 3.29 7.68
CA GLN A 134 2.47 2.99 8.87
C GLN A 134 1.92 4.26 9.50
N ALA A 135 2.72 5.32 9.56
CA ALA A 135 2.25 6.61 10.10
C ALA A 135 1.12 7.19 9.26
N LEU A 136 1.26 7.15 7.94
CA LEU A 136 0.21 7.63 7.05
C LEU A 136 -1.05 6.79 7.14
N LEU A 137 -0.90 5.47 7.30
CA LEU A 137 -2.07 4.59 7.42
C LEU A 137 -2.84 4.84 8.70
N ARG A 138 -2.16 5.18 9.80
CA ARG A 138 -2.85 5.57 11.02
C ARG A 138 -3.74 6.79 10.79
N ILE A 139 -3.24 7.75 10.04
CA ILE A 139 -4.01 8.94 9.69
C ILE A 139 -5.18 8.54 8.78
N ARG A 140 -4.91 7.71 7.77
CA ARG A 140 -5.95 7.26 6.85
C ARG A 140 -7.06 6.51 7.58
N ALA A 141 -6.71 5.70 8.56
CA ALA A 141 -7.68 4.93 9.34
C ALA A 141 -8.49 5.81 10.28
N GLY A 142 -8.05 7.04 10.50
CA GLY A 142 -8.71 7.92 11.47
C GLY A 142 -8.35 7.56 12.90
N ALA A 143 -7.17 7.00 13.11
CA ALA A 143 -6.70 6.67 14.45
C ALA A 143 -6.54 7.92 15.29
N ARG A 144 -6.83 7.80 16.55
CA ARG A 144 -6.73 8.90 17.51
C ARG A 144 -5.41 8.84 18.26
#